data_953635dce0eed1db0c45dbb2946e70f3
#
_entry.id   953635dce0eed1db0c45dbb2946e70f3
#
_cell.length_a   1.000
_cell.length_b   1.000
_cell.length_c   1.000
_cell.angle_alpha   90.00
_cell.angle_beta   90.00
_cell.angle_gamma   90.00
#
_symmetry.space_group_name_H-M   'P 1'
#
loop_
_entity.id
_entity.type
_entity.pdbx_description
1 polymer ?
#
loop_
_entity_poly.entity_id
_entity_poly.type
_entity_poly.pdbx_seq_one_letter_code
_entity_poly.pdbx_strand_id
1 'polypeptide(L)'
;MSKKYLSAAFAYVGVIVGAGLASGQDLLQYFLAYGAIGLIGIAALGVLNVIFGAVALQLGSYYRSDNHDEVFERIAHPALRRLIDVLLVFSAFTMGFVMLAGAGANLEQQFGLPSWMGGALCAVLVVLTAFLNFDRIMNVIGVFTPIIMVAIAVLMIYSLVTPHASVAELDAAARNVTPALPNLVFSTLNYFALCVVGGIAMAFVLGGSILRIGEARRAGHIGGVLIALVLGADAVALYLNVDRIWNFDVPALEIARSVHPAFAFGYTLVIFALIYNTAFSLFYSTARRFSGGSTSWMRRMTRLPMPAPSCRLTRSWWKKLSGAGRRPPSYRQSRGSSVMRHGWASLSVRGL
;
A
#
# COMPACT_ATOMS: atom_id res chain seq x y z
N MET A 1 -23.33 -0.35 -14.01
CA MET A 1 -22.26 -0.86 -13.10
C MET A 1 -21.44 0.32 -12.65
N SER A 2 -21.27 0.53 -11.35
CA SER A 2 -20.60 1.72 -10.82
C SER A 2 -19.09 1.67 -11.15
N LYS A 3 -18.55 2.69 -11.84
CA LYS A 3 -17.12 2.85 -12.10
C LYS A 3 -16.27 2.97 -10.82
N LYS A 4 -16.94 3.17 -9.67
CA LYS A 4 -16.29 3.39 -8.37
C LYS A 4 -15.50 2.18 -7.83
N TYR A 5 -15.98 0.94 -8.04
CA TYR A 5 -15.27 -0.24 -7.55
C TYR A 5 -13.97 -0.50 -8.32
N LEU A 6 -13.94 -0.17 -9.62
CA LEU A 6 -12.73 -0.31 -10.43
C LEU A 6 -11.68 0.73 -10.04
N SER A 7 -12.11 1.99 -9.82
CA SER A 7 -11.21 3.03 -9.29
C SER A 7 -10.61 2.65 -7.94
N ALA A 8 -11.41 2.06 -7.04
CA ALA A 8 -10.92 1.57 -5.76
C ALA A 8 -9.94 0.39 -5.91
N ALA A 9 -10.16 -0.51 -6.90
CA ALA A 9 -9.22 -1.59 -7.20
C ALA A 9 -7.86 -1.03 -7.66
N PHE A 10 -7.84 -0.08 -8.58
CA PHE A 10 -6.59 0.57 -9.03
C PHE A 10 -5.91 1.37 -7.91
N ALA A 11 -6.68 2.07 -7.08
CA ALA A 11 -6.13 2.76 -5.92
C ALA A 11 -5.48 1.78 -4.93
N TYR A 12 -6.10 0.62 -4.70
CA TYR A 12 -5.55 -0.44 -3.85
C TYR A 12 -4.24 -1.00 -4.44
N VAL A 13 -4.20 -1.25 -5.76
CA VAL A 13 -2.95 -1.64 -6.46
C VAL A 13 -1.85 -0.61 -6.21
N GLY A 14 -2.14 0.68 -6.39
CA GLY A 14 -1.17 1.76 -6.22
C GLY A 14 -0.63 1.90 -4.79
N VAL A 15 -1.39 1.44 -3.79
CA VAL A 15 -0.94 1.43 -2.39
C VAL A 15 0.03 0.28 -2.12
N ILE A 16 -0.25 -0.91 -2.69
CA ILE A 16 0.57 -2.11 -2.46
C ILE A 16 1.80 -2.13 -3.38
N VAL A 17 1.62 -1.77 -4.67
CA VAL A 17 2.73 -1.65 -5.64
C VAL A 17 3.48 -0.36 -5.35
N GLY A 18 4.25 -0.38 -4.28
CA GLY A 18 5.09 0.73 -3.85
C GLY A 18 6.47 0.72 -4.53
N ALA A 19 7.32 1.62 -4.05
CA ALA A 19 8.65 1.82 -4.57
C ALA A 19 9.57 0.59 -4.49
N GLY A 20 9.48 -0.21 -3.43
CA GLY A 20 10.30 -1.42 -3.26
C GLY A 20 10.04 -2.45 -4.36
N LEU A 21 8.76 -2.63 -4.74
CA LEU A 21 8.39 -3.48 -5.87
C LEU A 21 8.89 -2.90 -7.20
N ALA A 22 8.67 -1.61 -7.42
CA ALA A 22 9.04 -0.96 -8.68
C ALA A 22 10.56 -0.89 -8.92
N SER A 23 11.38 -0.92 -7.87
CA SER A 23 12.84 -1.01 -7.97
C SER A 23 13.34 -2.41 -8.28
N GLY A 24 12.56 -3.44 -7.95
CA GLY A 24 12.91 -4.85 -8.04
C GLY A 24 13.78 -5.37 -6.89
N GLN A 25 14.30 -4.50 -6.02
CA GLN A 25 15.22 -4.88 -4.95
C GLN A 25 14.57 -5.83 -3.93
N ASP A 26 13.33 -5.54 -3.53
CA ASP A 26 12.61 -6.39 -2.60
C ASP A 26 12.37 -7.78 -3.18
N LEU A 27 11.97 -7.88 -4.46
CA LEU A 27 11.74 -9.16 -5.11
C LEU A 27 13.03 -9.97 -5.25
N LEU A 28 14.13 -9.27 -5.54
CA LEU A 28 15.44 -9.90 -5.66
C LEU A 28 15.86 -10.55 -4.34
N GLN A 29 15.82 -9.82 -3.23
CA GLN A 29 16.30 -10.28 -1.93
C GLN A 29 15.33 -11.26 -1.23
N TYR A 30 14.02 -11.00 -1.30
CA TYR A 30 13.04 -11.85 -0.60
C TYR A 30 12.70 -13.13 -1.35
N PHE A 31 12.83 -13.16 -2.68
CA PHE A 31 12.36 -14.30 -3.48
C PHE A 31 13.43 -14.84 -4.43
N LEU A 32 14.01 -14.00 -5.28
CA LEU A 32 14.88 -14.47 -6.35
C LEU A 32 16.26 -14.93 -5.88
N ALA A 33 16.68 -14.54 -4.67
CA ALA A 33 17.85 -15.12 -4.00
C ALA A 33 17.75 -16.65 -3.80
N TYR A 34 16.54 -17.21 -3.87
CA TYR A 34 16.31 -18.66 -3.85
C TYR A 34 16.27 -19.32 -5.25
N GLY A 35 16.59 -18.57 -6.31
CA GLY A 35 16.51 -19.06 -7.69
C GLY A 35 15.07 -19.19 -8.19
N ALA A 36 14.85 -20.11 -9.14
CA ALA A 36 13.55 -20.37 -9.76
C ALA A 36 12.45 -20.72 -8.73
N ILE A 37 12.78 -21.35 -7.62
CA ILE A 37 11.83 -21.68 -6.55
C ILE A 37 11.22 -20.43 -5.95
N GLY A 38 11.94 -19.28 -5.96
CA GLY A 38 11.43 -17.98 -5.53
C GLY A 38 10.15 -17.56 -6.24
N LEU A 39 9.97 -17.94 -7.51
CA LEU A 39 8.74 -17.64 -8.26
C LEU A 39 7.49 -18.31 -7.63
N ILE A 40 7.66 -19.46 -6.98
CA ILE A 40 6.56 -20.12 -6.25
C ILE A 40 6.17 -19.27 -5.03
N GLY A 41 7.16 -18.69 -4.32
CA GLY A 41 6.91 -17.77 -3.22
C GLY A 41 6.14 -16.52 -3.67
N ILE A 42 6.47 -15.98 -4.84
CA ILE A 42 5.77 -14.84 -5.44
C ILE A 42 4.33 -15.20 -5.84
N ALA A 43 4.12 -16.39 -6.41
CA ALA A 43 2.76 -16.87 -6.71
C ALA A 43 1.92 -17.01 -5.42
N ALA A 44 2.50 -17.57 -4.36
CA ALA A 44 1.86 -17.67 -3.05
C ALA A 44 1.56 -16.27 -2.47
N LEU A 45 2.50 -15.33 -2.55
CA LEU A 45 2.30 -13.93 -2.16
C LEU A 45 1.14 -13.30 -2.93
N GLY A 46 1.05 -13.55 -4.24
CA GLY A 46 -0.05 -13.09 -5.08
C GLY A 46 -1.42 -13.58 -4.58
N VAL A 47 -1.53 -14.88 -4.27
CA VAL A 47 -2.75 -15.48 -3.71
C VAL A 47 -3.11 -14.84 -2.36
N LEU A 48 -2.14 -14.66 -1.49
CA LEU A 48 -2.34 -14.00 -0.18
C LEU A 48 -2.84 -12.56 -0.34
N ASN A 49 -2.31 -11.79 -1.30
CA ASN A 49 -2.77 -10.44 -1.60
C ASN A 49 -4.19 -10.39 -2.17
N VAL A 50 -4.60 -11.39 -2.99
CA VAL A 50 -5.99 -11.52 -3.47
C VAL A 50 -6.96 -11.72 -2.30
N ILE A 51 -6.63 -12.61 -1.38
CA ILE A 51 -7.45 -12.90 -0.20
C ILE A 51 -7.51 -11.67 0.71
N PHE A 52 -6.35 -11.08 1.00
CA PHE A 52 -6.24 -9.91 1.85
C PHE A 52 -7.04 -8.72 1.29
N GLY A 53 -6.87 -8.39 0.00
CA GLY A 53 -7.59 -7.29 -0.64
C GLY A 53 -9.11 -7.48 -0.59
N ALA A 54 -9.58 -8.71 -0.87
CA ALA A 54 -11.00 -9.03 -0.80
C ALA A 54 -11.57 -8.83 0.62
N VAL A 55 -10.87 -9.32 1.63
CA VAL A 55 -11.29 -9.24 3.04
C VAL A 55 -11.20 -7.81 3.56
N ALA A 56 -10.09 -7.12 3.31
CA ALA A 56 -9.85 -5.77 3.83
C ALA A 56 -10.85 -4.75 3.25
N LEU A 57 -11.05 -4.72 1.92
CA LEU A 57 -12.02 -3.81 1.33
C LEU A 57 -13.46 -4.16 1.74
N GLN A 58 -13.77 -5.45 1.89
CA GLN A 58 -15.09 -5.89 2.35
C GLN A 58 -15.36 -5.44 3.79
N LEU A 59 -14.37 -5.54 4.69
CA LEU A 59 -14.48 -5.07 6.07
C LEU A 59 -14.66 -3.55 6.13
N GLY A 60 -13.86 -2.80 5.37
CA GLY A 60 -14.00 -1.36 5.24
C GLY A 60 -15.41 -0.96 4.81
N SER A 61 -15.98 -1.61 3.78
CA SER A 61 -17.34 -1.36 3.32
C SER A 61 -18.41 -1.76 4.35
N TYR A 62 -18.20 -2.86 5.07
CA TYR A 62 -19.14 -3.34 6.10
C TYR A 62 -19.26 -2.34 7.26
N TYR A 63 -18.12 -1.84 7.74
CA TYR A 63 -18.08 -0.88 8.85
C TYR A 63 -18.26 0.58 8.42
N ARG A 64 -18.26 0.87 7.11
CA ARG A 64 -18.31 2.24 6.57
C ARG A 64 -17.20 3.11 7.14
N SER A 65 -16.00 2.56 7.19
CA SER A 65 -14.91 3.20 7.90
C SER A 65 -14.34 4.37 7.10
N ASP A 66 -14.30 5.53 7.73
CA ASP A 66 -13.58 6.71 7.25
C ASP A 66 -12.11 6.69 7.74
N ASN A 67 -11.84 5.88 8.79
CA ASN A 67 -10.54 5.67 9.40
C ASN A 67 -10.31 4.19 9.70
N HIS A 68 -9.06 3.73 9.55
CA HIS A 68 -8.69 2.34 9.89
C HIS A 68 -8.92 1.99 11.37
N ASP A 69 -8.80 2.95 12.29
CA ASP A 69 -9.02 2.76 13.72
C ASP A 69 -10.43 2.26 14.05
N GLU A 70 -11.45 2.71 13.31
CA GLU A 70 -12.83 2.31 13.54
C GLU A 70 -13.06 0.81 13.32
N VAL A 71 -12.35 0.21 12.36
CA VAL A 71 -12.42 -1.22 12.10
C VAL A 71 -11.74 -1.98 13.23
N PHE A 72 -10.54 -1.57 13.62
CA PHE A 72 -9.81 -2.23 14.72
C PHE A 72 -10.51 -2.10 16.07
N GLU A 73 -11.18 -0.97 16.35
CA GLU A 73 -11.99 -0.80 17.57
C GLU A 73 -13.09 -1.84 17.71
N ARG A 74 -13.63 -2.31 16.59
CA ARG A 74 -14.78 -3.23 16.57
C ARG A 74 -14.37 -4.70 16.54
N ILE A 75 -13.16 -5.03 16.07
CA ILE A 75 -12.73 -6.41 15.88
C ILE A 75 -11.63 -6.86 16.83
N ALA A 76 -10.84 -5.94 17.40
CA ALA A 76 -9.69 -6.27 18.23
C ALA A 76 -9.89 -5.91 19.70
N HIS A 77 -9.32 -6.74 20.58
CA HIS A 77 -9.23 -6.42 22.02
C HIS A 77 -8.37 -5.17 22.22
N PRO A 78 -8.66 -4.29 23.21
CA PRO A 78 -7.94 -3.03 23.42
C PRO A 78 -6.42 -3.16 23.54
N ALA A 79 -5.91 -4.23 24.16
CA ALA A 79 -4.48 -4.48 24.28
C ALA A 79 -3.85 -4.83 22.91
N LEU A 80 -4.51 -5.69 22.12
CA LEU A 80 -4.06 -6.06 20.77
C LEU A 80 -4.09 -4.87 19.82
N ARG A 81 -5.14 -4.04 19.91
CA ARG A 81 -5.24 -2.80 19.13
C ARG A 81 -4.06 -1.87 19.40
N ARG A 82 -3.69 -1.67 20.68
CA ARG A 82 -2.55 -0.81 21.05
C ARG A 82 -1.23 -1.36 20.51
N LEU A 83 -1.03 -2.68 20.58
CA LEU A 83 0.14 -3.33 20.01
C LEU A 83 0.21 -3.13 18.49
N ILE A 84 -0.88 -3.40 17.77
CA ILE A 84 -0.97 -3.20 16.32
C ILE A 84 -0.67 -1.74 15.97
N ASP A 85 -1.23 -0.80 16.72
CA ASP A 85 -1.05 0.63 16.47
C ASP A 85 0.42 1.06 16.62
N VAL A 86 1.09 0.62 17.67
CA VAL A 86 2.53 0.87 17.86
C VAL A 86 3.37 0.25 16.74
N LEU A 87 3.09 -1.01 16.37
CA LEU A 87 3.79 -1.69 15.29
C LEU A 87 3.58 -0.99 13.94
N LEU A 88 2.36 -0.55 13.63
CA LEU A 88 2.07 0.19 12.39
C LEU A 88 2.82 1.52 12.33
N VAL A 89 2.85 2.28 13.43
CA VAL A 89 3.58 3.56 13.49
C VAL A 89 5.08 3.35 13.33
N PHE A 90 5.64 2.39 14.07
CA PHE A 90 7.07 2.07 14.00
C PHE A 90 7.46 1.61 12.60
N SER A 91 6.70 0.68 12.01
CA SER A 91 6.94 0.18 10.66
C SER A 91 6.82 1.29 9.61
N ALA A 92 5.78 2.13 9.68
CA ALA A 92 5.59 3.23 8.74
C ALA A 92 6.75 4.25 8.81
N PHE A 93 7.20 4.56 10.02
CA PHE A 93 8.33 5.46 10.24
C PHE A 93 9.62 4.90 9.66
N THR A 94 9.95 3.65 9.99
CA THR A 94 11.16 2.96 9.50
C THR A 94 11.14 2.81 7.97
N MET A 95 10.01 2.36 7.40
CA MET A 95 9.86 2.25 5.95
C MET A 95 9.98 3.60 5.25
N GLY A 96 9.52 4.70 5.87
CA GLY A 96 9.69 6.04 5.34
C GLY A 96 11.16 6.40 5.11
N PHE A 97 12.05 6.08 6.04
CA PHE A 97 13.50 6.30 5.86
C PHE A 97 14.10 5.39 4.80
N VAL A 98 13.69 4.13 4.75
CA VAL A 98 14.13 3.20 3.69
C VAL A 98 13.74 3.75 2.31
N MET A 99 12.54 4.33 2.18
CA MET A 99 12.12 4.98 0.94
C MET A 99 13.02 6.16 0.56
N LEU A 100 13.43 7.01 1.51
CA LEU A 100 14.37 8.11 1.23
C LEU A 100 15.73 7.59 0.75
N ALA A 101 16.23 6.51 1.34
CA ALA A 101 17.47 5.86 0.88
C ALA A 101 17.30 5.29 -0.54
N GLY A 102 16.15 4.65 -0.85
CA GLY A 102 15.84 4.17 -2.19
C GLY A 102 15.75 5.28 -3.25
N ALA A 103 15.24 6.47 -2.88
CA ALA A 103 15.28 7.64 -3.76
C ALA A 103 16.72 8.06 -4.08
N GLY A 104 17.61 7.98 -3.08
CA GLY A 104 19.03 8.21 -3.24
C GLY A 104 19.67 7.25 -4.22
N ALA A 105 19.50 5.95 -3.99
CA ALA A 105 20.05 4.89 -4.84
C ALA A 105 19.55 4.99 -6.29
N ASN A 106 18.26 5.32 -6.48
CA ASN A 106 17.71 5.49 -7.82
C ASN A 106 18.37 6.63 -8.62
N LEU A 107 18.63 7.79 -7.99
CA LEU A 107 19.30 8.90 -8.64
C LEU A 107 20.80 8.69 -8.79
N GLU A 108 21.42 8.02 -7.83
CA GLU A 108 22.84 7.63 -7.91
C GLU A 108 23.07 6.68 -9.07
N GLN A 109 22.29 5.61 -9.18
CA GLN A 109 22.42 4.64 -10.25
C GLN A 109 22.16 5.25 -11.64
N GLN A 110 21.22 6.20 -11.78
CA GLN A 110 20.89 6.80 -13.07
C GLN A 110 21.84 7.93 -13.47
N PHE A 111 22.18 8.82 -12.54
CA PHE A 111 22.86 10.08 -12.84
C PHE A 111 24.29 10.16 -12.24
N GLY A 112 24.71 9.16 -11.45
CA GLY A 112 25.97 9.20 -10.72
C GLY A 112 26.01 10.23 -9.60
N LEU A 113 24.84 10.73 -9.17
CA LEU A 113 24.76 11.69 -8.06
C LEU A 113 25.00 10.96 -6.72
N PRO A 114 25.66 11.58 -5.74
CA PRO A 114 25.77 10.99 -4.41
C PRO A 114 24.40 10.64 -3.83
N SER A 115 24.22 9.43 -3.29
CA SER A 115 22.92 8.91 -2.81
C SER A 115 22.23 9.84 -1.81
N TRP A 116 22.99 10.50 -0.93
CA TRP A 116 22.42 11.44 0.03
C TRP A 116 21.69 12.63 -0.63
N MET A 117 22.11 13.06 -1.83
CA MET A 117 21.47 14.17 -2.55
C MET A 117 20.07 13.78 -3.02
N GLY A 118 19.90 12.56 -3.56
CA GLY A 118 18.60 12.04 -3.98
C GLY A 118 17.65 11.85 -2.80
N GLY A 119 18.17 11.31 -1.69
CA GLY A 119 17.42 11.18 -0.44
C GLY A 119 17.00 12.53 0.12
N ALA A 120 17.91 13.51 0.15
CA ALA A 120 17.63 14.87 0.61
C ALA A 120 16.57 15.57 -0.28
N LEU A 121 16.71 15.46 -1.61
CA LEU A 121 15.73 16.00 -2.54
C LEU A 121 14.33 15.42 -2.28
N CYS A 122 14.22 14.10 -2.12
CA CYS A 122 12.98 13.43 -1.80
C CYS A 122 12.40 13.91 -0.46
N ALA A 123 13.24 14.02 0.59
CA ALA A 123 12.83 14.50 1.90
C ALA A 123 12.29 15.94 1.85
N VAL A 124 12.99 16.84 1.14
CA VAL A 124 12.53 18.22 0.94
C VAL A 124 11.19 18.26 0.22
N LEU A 125 11.01 17.46 -0.85
CA LEU A 125 9.74 17.37 -1.56
C LEU A 125 8.62 16.85 -0.65
N VAL A 126 8.87 15.85 0.19
CA VAL A 126 7.91 15.33 1.17
C VAL A 126 7.50 16.41 2.16
N VAL A 127 8.45 17.17 2.71
CA VAL A 127 8.16 18.26 3.65
C VAL A 127 7.38 19.37 2.99
N LEU A 128 7.79 19.84 1.80
CA LEU A 128 7.11 20.91 1.07
C LEU A 128 5.65 20.53 0.75
N THR A 129 5.42 19.28 0.35
CA THR A 129 4.07 18.83 0.00
C THR A 129 3.20 18.56 1.22
N ALA A 130 3.78 18.33 2.40
CA ALA A 130 3.01 18.20 3.63
C ALA A 130 2.21 19.50 3.96
N PHE A 131 2.61 20.64 3.43
CA PHE A 131 1.88 21.92 3.54
C PHE A 131 0.79 22.10 2.47
N LEU A 132 0.71 21.21 1.47
CA LEU A 132 -0.30 21.26 0.41
C LEU A 132 -1.54 20.42 0.79
N ASN A 133 -2.65 20.64 0.04
CA ASN A 133 -3.87 19.85 0.25
C ASN A 133 -3.68 18.39 -0.18
N PHE A 134 -3.84 17.49 0.77
CA PHE A 134 -3.69 16.03 0.61
C PHE A 134 -4.47 15.46 -0.59
N ASP A 135 -5.71 15.87 -0.80
CA ASP A 135 -6.57 15.34 -1.86
C ASP A 135 -6.03 15.59 -3.28
N ARG A 136 -5.33 16.73 -3.49
CA ARG A 136 -4.71 17.02 -4.78
C ARG A 136 -3.50 16.12 -5.05
N ILE A 137 -2.73 15.84 -4.01
CA ILE A 137 -1.54 14.99 -4.09
C ILE A 137 -1.95 13.56 -4.43
N MET A 138 -2.96 13.02 -3.74
CA MET A 138 -3.45 11.64 -3.97
C MET A 138 -3.96 11.43 -5.41
N ASN A 139 -4.56 12.45 -6.02
CA ASN A 139 -5.02 12.34 -7.41
C ASN A 139 -3.86 12.28 -8.42
N VAL A 140 -2.79 13.03 -8.19
CA VAL A 140 -1.59 13.00 -9.06
C VAL A 140 -0.88 11.65 -8.96
N ILE A 141 -0.82 11.09 -7.77
CA ILE A 141 -0.18 9.81 -7.46
C ILE A 141 -0.86 8.63 -8.17
N GLY A 142 -2.18 8.63 -8.25
CA GLY A 142 -2.94 7.58 -8.92
C GLY A 142 -2.62 7.44 -10.42
N VAL A 143 -2.02 8.45 -11.04
CA VAL A 143 -1.61 8.43 -12.45
C VAL A 143 -0.34 7.60 -12.67
N PHE A 144 0.56 7.53 -11.69
CA PHE A 144 1.82 6.78 -11.84
C PHE A 144 1.64 5.27 -11.79
N THR A 145 0.60 4.77 -11.10
CA THR A 145 0.34 3.33 -11.00
C THR A 145 0.14 2.64 -12.34
N PRO A 146 -0.72 3.10 -13.26
CA PRO A 146 -0.83 2.47 -14.57
C PRO A 146 0.44 2.62 -15.41
N ILE A 147 1.21 3.69 -15.25
CA ILE A 147 2.47 3.90 -15.98
C ILE A 147 3.49 2.85 -15.57
N ILE A 148 3.69 2.61 -14.27
CA ILE A 148 4.64 1.58 -13.82
C ILE A 148 4.19 0.18 -14.21
N MET A 149 2.87 -0.12 -14.18
CA MET A 149 2.36 -1.40 -14.65
C MET A 149 2.70 -1.67 -16.13
N VAL A 150 2.57 -0.64 -16.99
CA VAL A 150 2.97 -0.74 -18.39
C VAL A 150 4.48 -0.89 -18.52
N ALA A 151 5.25 -0.13 -17.74
CA ALA A 151 6.71 -0.22 -17.77
C ALA A 151 7.21 -1.61 -17.34
N ILE A 152 6.67 -2.19 -16.27
CA ILE A 152 6.98 -3.57 -15.85
C ILE A 152 6.59 -4.59 -16.93
N ALA A 153 5.42 -4.42 -17.58
CA ALA A 153 5.04 -5.28 -18.69
C ALA A 153 6.03 -5.20 -19.86
N VAL A 154 6.56 -4.01 -20.16
CA VAL A 154 7.60 -3.83 -21.18
C VAL A 154 8.89 -4.55 -20.76
N LEU A 155 9.33 -4.41 -19.50
CA LEU A 155 10.52 -5.14 -19.00
C LEU A 155 10.34 -6.65 -19.11
N MET A 156 9.18 -7.17 -18.71
CA MET A 156 8.88 -8.60 -18.81
C MET A 156 8.91 -9.08 -20.27
N ILE A 157 8.25 -8.38 -21.18
CA ILE A 157 8.22 -8.76 -22.61
C ILE A 157 9.62 -8.72 -23.19
N TYR A 158 10.39 -7.66 -22.91
CA TYR A 158 11.78 -7.55 -23.36
C TYR A 158 12.63 -8.73 -22.87
N SER A 159 12.55 -9.05 -21.58
CA SER A 159 13.31 -10.16 -20.98
C SER A 159 12.93 -11.53 -21.54
N LEU A 160 11.65 -11.74 -21.90
CA LEU A 160 11.19 -12.98 -22.54
C LEU A 160 11.64 -13.12 -23.99
N VAL A 161 11.76 -12.00 -24.72
CA VAL A 161 12.16 -12.00 -26.15
C VAL A 161 13.68 -12.06 -26.32
N THR A 162 14.43 -11.65 -25.30
CA THR A 162 15.91 -11.63 -25.32
C THR A 162 16.53 -12.59 -24.28
N PRO A 163 16.21 -13.89 -24.30
CA PRO A 163 16.84 -14.85 -23.40
C PRO A 163 18.32 -14.94 -23.70
N HIS A 164 19.18 -14.92 -22.67
CA HIS A 164 20.62 -14.92 -22.85
C HIS A 164 21.35 -15.94 -21.99
N ALA A 165 20.66 -16.53 -21.01
CA ALA A 165 21.22 -17.52 -20.10
C ALA A 165 20.24 -18.69 -19.87
N SER A 166 20.78 -19.85 -19.54
CA SER A 166 19.99 -21.00 -19.14
C SER A 166 19.48 -20.88 -17.71
N VAL A 167 18.40 -21.59 -17.36
CA VAL A 167 17.85 -21.61 -15.99
C VAL A 167 18.90 -22.01 -14.95
N ALA A 168 19.82 -22.95 -15.29
CA ALA A 168 20.88 -23.38 -14.39
C ALA A 168 21.90 -22.27 -14.12
N GLU A 169 22.23 -21.46 -15.13
CA GLU A 169 23.13 -20.30 -14.99
C GLU A 169 22.46 -19.19 -14.17
N LEU A 170 21.17 -18.93 -14.42
CA LEU A 170 20.41 -17.96 -13.66
C LEU A 170 20.28 -18.37 -12.18
N ASP A 171 20.03 -19.63 -11.89
CA ASP A 171 20.01 -20.15 -10.51
C ASP A 171 21.38 -20.09 -9.82
N ALA A 172 22.47 -20.29 -10.58
CA ALA A 172 23.82 -20.11 -10.06
C ALA A 172 24.11 -18.62 -9.73
N ALA A 173 23.69 -17.71 -10.59
CA ALA A 173 23.82 -16.26 -10.37
C ALA A 173 22.95 -15.77 -9.20
N ALA A 174 21.74 -16.30 -9.04
CA ALA A 174 20.85 -16.00 -7.94
C ALA A 174 21.47 -16.27 -6.55
N ARG A 175 22.38 -17.23 -6.44
CA ARG A 175 23.11 -17.55 -5.20
C ARG A 175 24.06 -16.43 -4.75
N ASN A 176 24.41 -15.50 -5.63
CA ASN A 176 25.22 -14.32 -5.27
C ASN A 176 24.38 -13.26 -4.55
N VAL A 177 23.05 -13.34 -4.65
CA VAL A 177 22.14 -12.44 -3.93
C VAL A 177 22.04 -12.91 -2.48
N THR A 178 22.29 -12.01 -1.54
CA THR A 178 22.09 -12.30 -0.11
C THR A 178 20.58 -12.32 0.18
N PRO A 179 20.01 -13.46 0.60
CA PRO A 179 18.58 -13.53 0.93
C PRO A 179 18.27 -12.71 2.18
N ALA A 180 17.13 -12.02 2.16
CA ALA A 180 16.67 -11.23 3.31
C ALA A 180 16.35 -12.10 4.53
N LEU A 181 15.92 -13.35 4.33
CA LEU A 181 15.53 -14.29 5.37
C LEU A 181 16.07 -15.71 5.06
N PRO A 182 16.17 -16.61 6.06
CA PRO A 182 16.84 -17.89 5.87
C PRO A 182 16.09 -18.90 5.01
N ASN A 183 14.78 -18.73 4.79
CA ASN A 183 14.03 -19.61 3.89
C ASN A 183 12.85 -18.90 3.21
N LEU A 184 12.40 -19.44 2.08
CA LEU A 184 11.37 -18.88 1.22
C LEU A 184 10.01 -18.71 1.92
N VAL A 185 9.63 -19.63 2.82
CA VAL A 185 8.34 -19.55 3.52
C VAL A 185 8.32 -18.35 4.45
N PHE A 186 9.37 -18.14 5.24
CA PHE A 186 9.51 -16.95 6.09
C PHE A 186 9.60 -15.68 5.26
N SER A 187 10.31 -15.68 4.14
CA SER A 187 10.37 -14.57 3.20
C SER A 187 8.99 -14.20 2.67
N THR A 188 8.21 -15.18 2.22
CA THR A 188 6.85 -14.96 1.71
C THR A 188 5.92 -14.39 2.77
N LEU A 189 5.94 -14.95 3.98
CA LEU A 189 5.08 -14.49 5.09
C LEU A 189 5.50 -13.11 5.59
N ASN A 190 6.80 -12.83 5.68
CA ASN A 190 7.29 -11.53 6.11
C ASN A 190 6.96 -10.45 5.07
N TYR A 191 7.18 -10.72 3.78
CA TYR A 191 6.84 -9.77 2.74
C TYR A 191 5.33 -9.54 2.64
N PHE A 192 4.52 -10.59 2.84
CA PHE A 192 3.07 -10.43 2.96
C PHE A 192 2.70 -9.54 4.15
N ALA A 193 3.35 -9.70 5.30
CA ALA A 193 3.12 -8.83 6.45
C ALA A 193 3.47 -7.36 6.14
N LEU A 194 4.55 -7.10 5.38
CA LEU A 194 4.89 -5.75 4.90
C LEU A 194 3.78 -5.18 4.00
N CYS A 195 3.24 -5.97 3.06
CA CYS A 195 2.10 -5.57 2.23
C CYS A 195 0.87 -5.24 3.09
N VAL A 196 0.58 -6.05 4.12
CA VAL A 196 -0.54 -5.82 5.04
C VAL A 196 -0.32 -4.53 5.83
N VAL A 197 0.84 -4.33 6.42
CA VAL A 197 1.18 -3.13 7.21
C VAL A 197 1.07 -1.86 6.36
N GLY A 198 1.59 -1.88 5.13
CA GLY A 198 1.54 -0.74 4.21
C GLY A 198 0.13 -0.47 3.66
N GLY A 199 -0.67 -1.53 3.45
CA GLY A 199 -1.93 -1.44 2.70
C GLY A 199 -3.20 -1.43 3.54
N ILE A 200 -3.20 -1.94 4.78
CA ILE A 200 -4.43 -2.21 5.53
C ILE A 200 -5.24 -0.95 5.85
N ALA A 201 -4.58 0.12 6.24
CA ALA A 201 -5.23 1.37 6.59
C ALA A 201 -5.99 1.94 5.38
N MET A 202 -5.34 1.99 4.22
CA MET A 202 -5.94 2.52 3.00
C MET A 202 -6.99 1.56 2.44
N ALA A 203 -6.80 0.24 2.53
CA ALA A 203 -7.78 -0.75 2.10
C ALA A 203 -9.11 -0.60 2.87
N PHE A 204 -9.07 -0.33 4.17
CA PHE A 204 -10.27 -0.07 4.96
C PHE A 204 -10.99 1.22 4.53
N VAL A 205 -10.24 2.31 4.30
CA VAL A 205 -10.82 3.58 3.84
C VAL A 205 -11.41 3.45 2.43
N LEU A 206 -10.69 2.82 1.50
CA LEU A 206 -11.18 2.54 0.15
C LEU A 206 -12.45 1.68 0.19
N GLY A 207 -12.45 0.63 1.01
CA GLY A 207 -13.62 -0.21 1.24
C GLY A 207 -14.81 0.60 1.78
N GLY A 208 -14.57 1.48 2.76
CA GLY A 208 -15.57 2.36 3.38
C GLY A 208 -16.28 3.28 2.39
N SER A 209 -15.57 3.73 1.36
CA SER A 209 -16.12 4.57 0.28
C SER A 209 -17.11 3.83 -0.64
N ILE A 210 -17.10 2.48 -0.65
CA ILE A 210 -17.93 1.64 -1.50
C ILE A 210 -19.22 1.24 -0.75
N LEU A 211 -20.38 1.62 -1.29
CA LEU A 211 -21.66 1.43 -0.63
C LEU A 211 -22.12 -0.05 -0.54
N ARG A 212 -21.75 -0.89 -1.48
CA ARG A 212 -22.16 -2.29 -1.55
C ARG A 212 -21.01 -3.22 -1.19
N ILE A 213 -21.19 -4.03 -0.16
CA ILE A 213 -20.19 -4.98 0.33
C ILE A 213 -19.71 -5.93 -0.79
N GLY A 214 -20.63 -6.39 -1.66
CA GLY A 214 -20.27 -7.23 -2.80
C GLY A 214 -19.38 -6.52 -3.84
N GLU A 215 -19.59 -5.23 -4.07
CA GLU A 215 -18.73 -4.42 -4.96
C GLU A 215 -17.33 -4.20 -4.34
N ALA A 216 -17.27 -3.96 -3.03
CA ALA A 216 -15.99 -3.82 -2.31
C ALA A 216 -15.17 -5.13 -2.36
N ARG A 217 -15.84 -6.28 -2.15
CA ARG A 217 -15.18 -7.59 -2.31
C ARG A 217 -14.65 -7.80 -3.73
N ARG A 218 -15.44 -7.47 -4.76
CA ARG A 218 -14.99 -7.55 -6.16
C ARG A 218 -13.82 -6.62 -6.44
N ALA A 219 -13.85 -5.39 -5.91
CA ALA A 219 -12.73 -4.46 -6.03
C ALA A 219 -11.45 -5.04 -5.42
N GLY A 220 -11.55 -5.65 -4.23
CA GLY A 220 -10.42 -6.32 -3.57
C GLY A 220 -9.88 -7.52 -4.36
N HIS A 221 -10.75 -8.36 -4.93
CA HIS A 221 -10.32 -9.46 -5.80
C HIS A 221 -9.61 -8.95 -7.06
N ILE A 222 -10.20 -7.98 -7.76
CA ILE A 222 -9.60 -7.41 -8.97
C ILE A 222 -8.25 -6.77 -8.65
N GLY A 223 -8.19 -5.94 -7.60
CA GLY A 223 -6.94 -5.31 -7.17
C GLY A 223 -5.87 -6.34 -6.76
N GLY A 224 -6.25 -7.37 -6.00
CA GLY A 224 -5.33 -8.43 -5.61
C GLY A 224 -4.80 -9.24 -6.81
N VAL A 225 -5.65 -9.55 -7.80
CA VAL A 225 -5.23 -10.21 -9.05
C VAL A 225 -4.28 -9.32 -9.85
N LEU A 226 -4.56 -8.03 -9.96
CA LEU A 226 -3.66 -7.09 -10.63
C LEU A 226 -2.31 -7.00 -9.92
N ILE A 227 -2.29 -6.97 -8.59
CA ILE A 227 -1.05 -7.01 -7.80
C ILE A 227 -0.28 -8.31 -8.10
N ALA A 228 -0.95 -9.47 -8.08
CA ALA A 228 -0.31 -10.75 -8.36
C ALA A 228 0.30 -10.79 -9.78
N LEU A 229 -0.39 -10.23 -10.77
CA LEU A 229 0.11 -10.15 -12.15
C LEU A 229 1.32 -9.22 -12.27
N VAL A 230 1.30 -8.06 -11.60
CA VAL A 230 2.43 -7.12 -11.61
C VAL A 230 3.64 -7.73 -10.92
N LEU A 231 3.44 -8.34 -9.73
CA LEU A 231 4.49 -9.05 -9.00
C LEU A 231 5.10 -10.17 -9.83
N GLY A 232 4.26 -10.99 -10.46
CA GLY A 232 4.72 -12.08 -11.32
C GLY A 232 5.47 -11.60 -12.55
N ALA A 233 4.98 -10.55 -13.20
CA ALA A 233 5.62 -9.95 -14.36
C ALA A 233 7.00 -9.37 -14.03
N ASP A 234 7.10 -8.62 -12.94
CA ASP A 234 8.34 -8.03 -12.48
C ASP A 234 9.35 -9.10 -12.05
N ALA A 235 8.89 -10.10 -11.30
CA ALA A 235 9.72 -11.22 -10.89
C ALA A 235 10.28 -12.03 -12.06
N VAL A 236 9.50 -12.28 -13.10
CA VAL A 236 9.97 -12.96 -14.30
C VAL A 236 11.02 -12.11 -15.02
N ALA A 237 10.79 -10.81 -15.16
CA ALA A 237 11.76 -9.91 -15.78
C ALA A 237 13.09 -9.90 -15.02
N LEU A 238 13.02 -9.79 -13.68
CA LEU A 238 14.20 -9.77 -12.81
C LEU A 238 14.92 -11.13 -12.81
N TYR A 239 14.18 -12.25 -12.73
CA TYR A 239 14.78 -13.58 -12.72
C TYR A 239 15.55 -13.87 -14.00
N LEU A 240 14.97 -13.52 -15.16
CA LEU A 240 15.62 -13.75 -16.47
C LEU A 240 16.88 -12.89 -16.68
N ASN A 241 17.14 -11.90 -15.84
CA ASN A 241 18.31 -11.02 -15.89
C ASN A 241 19.14 -11.05 -14.60
N VAL A 242 18.89 -12.00 -13.71
CA VAL A 242 19.52 -12.01 -12.36
C VAL A 242 21.05 -12.01 -12.41
N ASP A 243 21.63 -12.63 -13.41
CA ASP A 243 23.08 -12.68 -13.65
C ASP A 243 23.70 -11.31 -13.88
N ARG A 244 22.93 -10.35 -14.39
CA ARG A 244 23.38 -8.98 -14.70
C ARG A 244 23.02 -7.97 -13.63
N ILE A 245 21.99 -8.26 -12.82
CA ILE A 245 21.38 -7.26 -11.92
C ILE A 245 21.62 -7.53 -10.43
N TRP A 246 22.23 -8.64 -10.06
CA TRP A 246 22.32 -9.11 -8.67
C TRP A 246 23.04 -8.12 -7.72
N ASN A 247 23.89 -7.25 -8.24
CA ASN A 247 24.72 -6.29 -7.50
C ASN A 247 24.24 -4.83 -7.58
N PHE A 248 23.08 -4.58 -8.21
CA PHE A 248 22.53 -3.23 -8.33
C PHE A 248 21.50 -2.95 -7.25
N ASP A 249 21.47 -1.70 -6.75
CA ASP A 249 20.48 -1.26 -5.76
C ASP A 249 19.08 -1.08 -6.37
N VAL A 250 18.99 -0.78 -7.66
CA VAL A 250 17.73 -0.69 -8.41
C VAL A 250 17.78 -1.63 -9.62
N PRO A 251 17.58 -2.94 -9.40
CA PRO A 251 17.75 -3.97 -10.44
C PRO A 251 16.90 -3.74 -11.69
N ALA A 252 15.64 -3.35 -11.52
CA ALA A 252 14.72 -3.10 -12.63
C ALA A 252 15.18 -1.94 -13.54
N LEU A 253 15.90 -0.96 -13.00
CA LEU A 253 16.47 0.15 -13.77
C LEU A 253 17.57 -0.33 -14.71
N GLU A 254 18.36 -1.32 -14.32
CA GLU A 254 19.41 -1.88 -15.19
C GLU A 254 18.81 -2.64 -16.37
N ILE A 255 17.73 -3.38 -16.15
CA ILE A 255 16.96 -3.98 -17.25
C ILE A 255 16.39 -2.88 -18.16
N ALA A 256 15.86 -1.79 -17.60
CA ALA A 256 15.34 -0.68 -18.37
C ALA A 256 16.41 -0.01 -19.24
N ARG A 257 17.68 0.07 -18.78
CA ARG A 257 18.84 0.53 -19.59
C ARG A 257 19.13 -0.39 -20.76
N SER A 258 18.99 -1.69 -20.55
CA SER A 258 19.18 -2.69 -21.60
C SER A 258 18.12 -2.59 -22.70
N VAL A 259 16.90 -2.10 -22.37
CA VAL A 259 15.86 -1.83 -23.37
C VAL A 259 16.22 -0.61 -24.23
N HIS A 260 16.38 0.55 -23.59
CA HIS A 260 16.79 1.80 -24.25
C HIS A 260 17.12 2.89 -23.21
N PRO A 261 18.16 3.72 -23.42
CA PRO A 261 18.54 4.78 -22.47
C PRO A 261 17.41 5.77 -22.15
N ALA A 262 16.60 6.17 -23.14
CA ALA A 262 15.47 7.06 -22.92
C ALA A 262 14.36 6.39 -22.10
N PHE A 263 14.18 5.07 -22.23
CA PHE A 263 13.24 4.31 -21.41
C PHE A 263 13.73 4.26 -19.95
N ALA A 264 15.02 4.02 -19.72
CA ALA A 264 15.62 4.04 -18.38
C ALA A 264 15.45 5.40 -17.72
N PHE A 265 15.65 6.50 -18.44
CA PHE A 265 15.40 7.84 -17.93
C PHE A 265 13.94 8.02 -17.47
N GLY A 266 12.98 7.66 -18.33
CA GLY A 266 11.56 7.70 -17.98
C GLY A 266 11.22 6.80 -16.80
N TYR A 267 11.80 5.59 -16.75
CA TYR A 267 11.61 4.63 -15.67
C TYR A 267 12.13 5.17 -14.32
N THR A 268 13.31 5.81 -14.31
CA THR A 268 13.87 6.49 -13.12
C THR A 268 12.91 7.54 -12.56
N LEU A 269 12.33 8.37 -13.43
CA LEU A 269 11.36 9.40 -12.98
C LEU A 269 10.10 8.78 -12.38
N VAL A 270 9.60 7.69 -12.96
CA VAL A 270 8.42 6.98 -12.44
C VAL A 270 8.73 6.32 -11.11
N ILE A 271 9.88 5.62 -10.98
CA ILE A 271 10.31 5.04 -9.69
C ILE A 271 10.45 6.15 -8.64
N PHE A 272 11.15 7.25 -8.96
CA PHE A 272 11.33 8.34 -8.02
C PHE A 272 9.98 8.92 -7.55
N ALA A 273 9.03 9.10 -8.47
CA ALA A 273 7.69 9.57 -8.12
C ALA A 273 6.92 8.58 -7.23
N LEU A 274 7.09 7.25 -7.45
CA LEU A 274 6.50 6.21 -6.60
C LEU A 274 7.14 6.17 -5.21
N ILE A 275 8.47 6.27 -5.14
CA ILE A 275 9.21 6.35 -3.88
C ILE A 275 8.75 7.57 -3.08
N TYR A 276 8.72 8.73 -3.72
CA TYR A 276 8.24 9.97 -3.12
C TYR A 276 6.80 9.83 -2.59
N ASN A 277 5.90 9.23 -3.38
CA ASN A 277 4.53 8.97 -2.97
C ASN A 277 4.46 8.11 -1.72
N THR A 278 5.17 6.99 -1.74
CA THR A 278 5.17 6.04 -0.61
C THR A 278 5.74 6.69 0.64
N ALA A 279 6.89 7.38 0.53
CA ALA A 279 7.50 8.13 1.62
C ALA A 279 6.54 9.18 2.20
N PHE A 280 5.92 10.01 1.33
CA PHE A 280 4.93 10.99 1.75
C PHE A 280 3.77 10.36 2.52
N SER A 281 3.18 9.28 1.99
CA SER A 281 2.05 8.58 2.61
C SER A 281 2.41 8.01 3.98
N LEU A 282 3.60 7.44 4.13
CA LEU A 282 4.11 6.87 5.38
C LEU A 282 4.36 7.96 6.44
N PHE A 283 5.07 9.03 6.10
CA PHE A 283 5.33 10.13 7.03
C PHE A 283 4.06 10.91 7.37
N TYR A 284 3.18 11.14 6.40
CA TYR A 284 1.91 11.82 6.62
C TYR A 284 0.98 11.03 7.55
N SER A 285 0.86 9.71 7.33
CA SER A 285 0.03 8.85 8.20
C SER A 285 0.57 8.82 9.63
N THR A 286 1.90 8.77 9.77
CA THR A 286 2.58 8.83 11.09
C THR A 286 2.34 10.17 11.77
N ALA A 287 2.56 11.29 11.07
CA ALA A 287 2.38 12.64 11.60
C ALA A 287 0.92 12.89 12.04
N ARG A 288 -0.06 12.45 11.27
CA ARG A 288 -1.48 12.58 11.64
C ARG A 288 -1.84 11.85 12.92
N ARG A 289 -1.19 10.76 13.24
CA ARG A 289 -1.43 10.04 14.51
C ARG A 289 -0.96 10.83 15.71
N PHE A 290 0.17 11.52 15.59
CA PHE A 290 0.66 12.40 16.67
C PHE A 290 -0.17 13.68 16.81
N SER A 291 -0.65 14.26 15.71
CA SER A 291 -1.49 15.47 15.73
C SER A 291 -2.95 15.20 16.15
N GLY A 292 -3.48 14.01 15.88
CA GLY A 292 -4.85 13.60 16.24
C GLY A 292 -5.00 13.20 17.73
N GLY A 293 -3.91 12.94 18.42
CA GLY A 293 -3.91 12.52 19.83
C GLY A 293 -4.49 13.54 20.80
N SER A 294 -4.32 14.84 20.55
CA SER A 294 -4.81 15.88 21.44
C SER A 294 -6.34 16.05 21.42
N THR A 295 -6.97 15.92 20.25
CA THR A 295 -8.44 16.05 20.12
C THR A 295 -9.19 14.76 20.46
N SER A 296 -8.60 13.59 20.23
CA SER A 296 -9.23 12.32 20.62
C SER A 296 -9.16 12.07 22.11
N TRP A 297 -8.10 12.53 22.79
CA TRP A 297 -7.96 12.43 24.24
C TRP A 297 -9.00 13.27 24.97
N MET A 298 -9.24 14.52 24.51
CA MET A 298 -10.29 15.38 25.07
C MET A 298 -11.70 14.82 24.84
N ARG A 299 -11.97 14.17 23.71
CA ARG A 299 -13.27 13.50 23.46
C ARG A 299 -13.45 12.22 24.28
N ARG A 300 -12.38 11.54 24.71
CA ARG A 300 -12.47 10.35 25.58
C ARG A 300 -12.76 10.68 27.03
N MET A 301 -12.33 11.84 27.52
CA MET A 301 -12.65 12.28 28.88
C MET A 301 -14.13 12.65 29.07
N THR A 302 -14.86 12.95 27.98
CA THR A 302 -16.28 13.33 28.03
C THR A 302 -17.24 12.16 27.77
N ARG A 303 -16.76 10.95 27.46
CA ARG A 303 -17.62 9.77 27.28
C ARG A 303 -17.39 8.76 28.41
N LEU A 304 -18.36 8.67 29.32
CA LEU A 304 -18.48 7.56 30.26
C LEU A 304 -18.59 6.22 29.51
N PRO A 305 -17.97 5.13 29.99
CA PRO A 305 -18.00 3.86 29.29
C PRO A 305 -19.41 3.27 29.31
N MET A 306 -20.01 3.14 28.15
CA MET A 306 -21.17 2.26 27.99
C MET A 306 -20.69 0.81 28.01
N PRO A 307 -21.37 -0.11 28.69
CA PRO A 307 -20.96 -1.51 28.78
C PRO A 307 -21.01 -2.15 27.39
N ALA A 308 -19.91 -2.82 27.02
CA ALA A 308 -19.80 -3.53 25.75
C ALA A 308 -20.80 -4.69 25.69
N PRO A 309 -21.53 -4.86 24.56
CA PRO A 309 -22.33 -6.06 24.39
C PRO A 309 -21.44 -7.30 24.29
N SER A 310 -21.75 -8.29 25.10
CA SER A 310 -21.03 -9.55 25.25
C SER A 310 -20.76 -10.25 23.90
N CYS A 311 -19.51 -10.64 23.73
CA CYS A 311 -18.97 -11.36 22.56
C CYS A 311 -19.60 -12.77 22.41
N ARG A 312 -20.64 -12.87 21.53
CA ARG A 312 -21.14 -14.14 20.97
C ARG A 312 -21.11 -14.06 19.45
N LEU A 313 -19.96 -13.82 18.85
CA LEU A 313 -19.95 -13.37 17.44
C LEU A 313 -19.03 -14.16 16.48
N THR A 314 -18.41 -15.27 16.89
CA THR A 314 -17.42 -15.90 16.01
C THR A 314 -17.99 -16.89 14.97
N ARG A 315 -19.16 -17.51 15.17
CA ARG A 315 -19.77 -18.44 14.19
C ARG A 315 -20.79 -17.82 13.24
N SER A 316 -21.51 -16.78 13.66
CA SER A 316 -22.48 -16.09 12.79
C SER A 316 -21.80 -15.13 11.81
N TRP A 317 -20.62 -14.69 12.12
CA TRP A 317 -19.85 -13.72 11.36
C TRP A 317 -19.35 -14.29 10.04
N TRP A 318 -18.79 -15.50 10.08
CA TRP A 318 -18.31 -16.21 8.89
C TRP A 318 -19.44 -16.53 7.89
N LYS A 319 -20.63 -16.88 8.38
CA LYS A 319 -21.82 -17.09 7.53
C LYS A 319 -22.33 -15.81 6.87
N LYS A 320 -22.18 -14.65 7.50
CA LYS A 320 -22.58 -13.35 6.92
C LYS A 320 -21.57 -12.85 5.88
N LEU A 321 -20.28 -13.13 6.05
CA LEU A 321 -19.23 -12.80 5.10
C LEU A 321 -19.28 -13.68 3.84
N SER A 322 -19.77 -14.91 3.95
CA SER A 322 -19.80 -15.86 2.83
C SER A 322 -20.98 -15.71 1.85
N GLY A 323 -21.77 -14.65 1.94
CA GLY A 323 -22.63 -14.27 0.81
C GLY A 323 -24.14 -14.49 0.94
N ALA A 324 -24.70 -14.72 2.14
CA ALA A 324 -26.15 -14.67 2.31
C ALA A 324 -26.61 -13.20 2.35
N GLY A 325 -27.22 -12.75 1.25
CA GLY A 325 -27.67 -11.38 1.03
C GLY A 325 -28.73 -10.89 2.03
N ARG A 326 -28.31 -10.44 3.20
CA ARG A 326 -29.12 -9.63 4.09
C ARG A 326 -28.46 -8.28 4.31
N ARG A 327 -29.27 -7.23 4.20
CA ARG A 327 -28.86 -5.84 4.45
C ARG A 327 -28.30 -5.70 5.87
N PRO A 328 -27.25 -4.90 6.09
CA PRO A 328 -26.81 -4.53 7.45
C PRO A 328 -27.99 -3.82 8.16
N PRO A 329 -28.11 -3.96 9.49
CA PRO A 329 -29.11 -3.24 10.24
C PRO A 329 -28.94 -1.74 9.99
N SER A 330 -30.02 -1.09 9.56
CA SER A 330 -30.06 0.35 9.37
C SER A 330 -29.66 1.02 10.68
N TYR A 331 -28.58 1.77 10.67
CA TYR A 331 -28.23 2.67 11.77
C TYR A 331 -29.33 3.72 11.82
N ARG A 332 -30.26 3.58 12.77
CA ARG A 332 -31.26 4.58 13.08
C ARG A 332 -30.51 5.77 13.67
N GLN A 333 -30.26 6.77 12.86
CA GLN A 333 -29.97 8.10 13.40
C GLN A 333 -31.15 8.47 14.28
N SER A 334 -30.96 8.42 15.58
CA SER A 334 -31.86 9.04 16.53
C SER A 334 -31.84 10.54 16.25
N ARG A 335 -32.83 11.01 15.53
CA ARG A 335 -33.21 12.41 15.51
C ARG A 335 -33.51 12.80 16.98
N GLY A 336 -32.49 13.40 17.62
CA GLY A 336 -32.71 14.13 18.85
C GLY A 336 -33.69 15.24 18.58
N SER A 337 -34.78 15.16 19.30
CA SER A 337 -35.91 16.07 19.35
C SER A 337 -35.51 17.54 19.31
N SER A 338 -36.21 18.23 18.42
CA SER A 338 -36.61 19.65 18.58
C SER A 338 -36.82 20.06 20.03
N VAL A 339 -36.08 21.02 20.50
CA VAL A 339 -36.49 22.13 21.40
C VAL A 339 -35.30 23.11 21.48
N MET A 340 -35.40 24.20 20.83
CA MET A 340 -35.20 25.60 21.21
C MET A 340 -35.06 26.47 19.95
N ARG A 341 -36.18 26.90 19.46
CA ARG A 341 -36.29 28.20 18.77
C ARG A 341 -36.29 29.26 19.85
N HIS A 342 -35.30 30.14 19.87
CA HIS A 342 -35.40 31.56 20.22
C HIS A 342 -34.07 32.22 19.86
N GLY A 343 -34.06 33.01 18.82
CA GLY A 343 -33.91 34.41 18.87
C GLY A 343 -32.47 34.86 19.00
N TRP A 344 -31.85 35.22 17.88
CA TRP A 344 -31.03 36.43 17.77
C TRP A 344 -31.10 36.89 16.34
N ALA A 345 -31.96 37.85 16.15
CA ALA A 345 -32.01 38.70 14.93
C ALA A 345 -30.96 39.80 15.09
N SER A 346 -30.41 40.20 13.95
CA SER A 346 -29.82 41.49 13.67
C SER A 346 -28.61 41.96 14.49
N LEU A 347 -27.46 41.97 13.84
CA LEU A 347 -26.59 43.17 13.87
C LEU A 347 -25.76 43.22 12.57
N SER A 348 -26.25 44.02 11.65
CA SER A 348 -25.46 44.60 10.55
C SER A 348 -24.47 45.60 11.12
N VAL A 349 -23.20 45.47 10.78
CA VAL A 349 -22.28 46.61 10.75
C VAL A 349 -21.52 46.60 9.43
N ARG A 350 -21.77 47.62 8.64
CA ARG A 350 -20.95 48.09 7.52
C ARG A 350 -19.66 48.71 8.07
N GLY A 351 -18.59 48.57 7.31
CA GLY A 351 -17.55 49.60 7.19
C GLY A 351 -16.22 49.26 7.86
N LEU A 352 -15.30 48.88 7.11
CA LEU A 352 -13.99 49.44 6.67
C LEU A 352 -13.15 48.38 6.06
#